data_71459cb46da1b7d174627086d2f401e5
#
_entry.id   71459cb46da1b7d174627086d2f401e5
#
_cell.length_a   1.000
_cell.length_b   1.000
_cell.length_c   1.000
_cell.angle_alpha   90.00
_cell.angle_beta   90.00
_cell.angle_gamma   90.00
#
_symmetry.space_group_name_H-M   'P 1'
#
loop_
_entity.id
_entity.type
_entity.pdbx_description
1 polymer ?
#
loop_
_entity_poly.entity_id
_entity_poly.type
_entity_poly.pdbx_seq_one_letter_code
_entity_poly.pdbx_strand_id
1 'polypeptide(L)'
;KILHADNLLVTCTCVRVPVMRSHSISVTVKTERRIELDEARAAIAAYPGVRLIDDYQGRNYPTPLDTSDQDLVWVGRVRRDLVDEDAITLWCCGDQIRKGAAANAVQILRLLAEGKK
;
A
#
# COMPACT_ATOMS: atom_id res chain seq x y z
N LYS A 1 3.04 -18.02 3.26
CA LYS A 1 4.08 -18.65 2.42
C LYS A 1 5.18 -17.65 2.05
N ILE A 2 4.86 -16.54 1.32
CA ILE A 2 5.88 -15.58 0.84
C ILE A 2 6.58 -14.86 1.98
N LEU A 3 5.86 -14.48 3.02
CA LEU A 3 6.40 -13.77 4.18
C LEU A 3 7.03 -14.70 5.23
N HIS A 4 6.98 -16.03 5.03
CA HIS A 4 7.43 -17.04 6.01
C HIS A 4 6.83 -16.81 7.42
N ALA A 5 5.56 -16.36 7.47
CA ALA A 5 4.81 -16.08 8.68
C ALA A 5 3.57 -16.99 8.72
N ASP A 6 3.75 -18.20 9.25
CA ASP A 6 2.70 -19.24 9.21
C ASP A 6 1.50 -18.93 10.13
N ASN A 7 1.70 -18.06 11.12
CA ASN A 7 0.68 -17.61 12.05
C ASN A 7 -0.07 -16.35 11.59
N LEU A 8 0.28 -15.80 10.44
CA LEU A 8 -0.41 -14.62 9.89
C LEU A 8 -1.76 -15.02 9.31
N LEU A 9 -2.83 -14.49 9.90
CA LEU A 9 -4.18 -14.67 9.39
C LEU A 9 -4.45 -13.69 8.26
N VAL A 10 -4.78 -14.21 7.09
CA VAL A 10 -5.05 -13.40 5.89
C VAL A 10 -6.33 -13.87 5.24
N THR A 11 -7.20 -12.92 4.92
CA THR A 11 -8.33 -13.13 4.03
C THR A 11 -8.33 -12.09 2.93
N CYS A 12 -8.73 -12.46 1.73
CA CYS A 12 -8.81 -11.53 0.62
C CYS A 12 -10.02 -11.82 -0.28
N THR A 13 -10.55 -10.76 -0.86
CA THR A 13 -11.55 -10.84 -1.92
C THR A 13 -11.00 -10.11 -3.15
N CYS A 14 -10.88 -10.85 -4.24
CA CYS A 14 -10.35 -10.31 -5.50
C CYS A 14 -11.49 -10.11 -6.49
N VAL A 15 -11.61 -8.90 -7.01
CA VAL A 15 -12.61 -8.54 -8.01
C VAL A 15 -11.96 -7.92 -9.24
N ARG A 16 -12.56 -8.16 -10.39
CA ARG A 16 -12.19 -7.48 -11.64
C ARG A 16 -13.11 -6.27 -11.82
N VAL A 17 -12.51 -5.11 -11.99
CA VAL A 17 -13.24 -3.85 -12.21
C VAL A 17 -12.86 -3.24 -13.58
N PRO A 18 -13.75 -2.46 -14.22
CA PRO A 18 -13.53 -1.93 -15.56
C PRO A 18 -12.65 -0.66 -15.54
N VAL A 19 -11.43 -0.78 -15.03
CA VAL A 19 -10.40 0.26 -15.12
C VAL A 19 -9.34 -0.17 -16.13
N MET A 20 -8.83 0.79 -16.89
CA MET A 20 -7.86 0.51 -17.93
C MET A 20 -6.52 0.06 -17.36
N ARG A 21 -6.11 0.62 -16.23
CA ARG A 21 -4.80 0.42 -15.65
C ARG A 21 -4.82 0.75 -14.15
N SER A 22 -3.86 0.25 -13.41
CA SER A 22 -3.70 0.33 -11.97
C SER A 22 -4.59 -0.64 -11.18
N HIS A 23 -4.03 -1.17 -10.12
CA HIS A 23 -4.77 -1.91 -9.10
C HIS A 23 -5.14 -1.02 -7.94
N SER A 24 -6.24 -1.35 -7.30
CA SER A 24 -6.67 -0.72 -6.06
C SER A 24 -6.88 -1.78 -5.00
N ILE A 25 -6.44 -1.51 -3.78
CA ILE A 25 -6.52 -2.45 -2.68
C ILE A 25 -7.04 -1.71 -1.44
N SER A 26 -8.11 -2.22 -0.84
CA SER A 26 -8.52 -1.86 0.51
C SER A 26 -7.87 -2.85 1.47
N VAL A 27 -7.14 -2.34 2.43
CA VAL A 27 -6.39 -3.17 3.40
C VAL A 27 -6.82 -2.80 4.80
N THR A 28 -7.17 -3.81 5.60
CA THR A 28 -7.32 -3.66 7.05
C THR A 28 -6.22 -4.49 7.72
N VAL A 29 -5.47 -3.85 8.59
CA VAL A 29 -4.32 -4.44 9.29
C VAL A 29 -4.54 -4.34 10.79
N LYS A 30 -4.44 -5.47 11.46
CA LYS A 30 -4.34 -5.55 12.93
C LYS A 30 -2.91 -5.93 13.29
N THR A 31 -2.31 -5.15 14.16
CA THR A 31 -0.94 -5.34 14.63
C THR A 31 -0.94 -5.87 16.08
N GLU A 32 0.15 -6.48 16.52
CA GLU A 32 0.27 -7.01 17.89
C GLU A 32 0.09 -5.93 18.95
N ARG A 33 0.55 -4.71 18.69
CA ARG A 33 0.26 -3.55 19.52
C ARG A 33 -0.58 -2.55 18.74
N ARG A 34 -1.40 -1.79 19.43
CA ARG A 34 -2.09 -0.66 18.81
C ARG A 34 -1.09 0.37 18.32
N ILE A 35 -1.22 0.76 17.05
CA ILE A 35 -0.41 1.81 16.41
C ILE A 35 -1.26 3.06 16.26
N GLU A 36 -0.73 4.22 16.64
CA GLU A 36 -1.45 5.48 16.43
C GLU A 36 -1.46 5.88 14.95
N LEU A 37 -2.52 6.58 14.52
CA LEU A 37 -2.70 6.91 13.10
C LEU A 37 -1.57 7.78 12.55
N ASP A 38 -1.04 8.69 13.35
CA ASP A 38 0.06 9.55 12.93
C ASP A 38 1.37 8.77 12.83
N GLU A 39 1.59 7.78 13.71
CA GLU A 39 2.71 6.84 13.59
C GLU A 39 2.60 6.03 12.30
N ALA A 40 1.41 5.51 11.99
CA ALA A 40 1.17 4.76 10.76
C ALA A 40 1.39 5.62 9.51
N ARG A 41 0.88 6.85 9.50
CA ARG A 41 1.09 7.81 8.41
C ARG A 41 2.56 8.15 8.21
N ALA A 42 3.28 8.40 9.31
CA ALA A 42 4.71 8.69 9.26
C ALA A 42 5.52 7.51 8.69
N ALA A 43 5.21 6.29 9.12
CA ALA A 43 5.85 5.07 8.62
C ALA A 43 5.59 4.86 7.12
N ILE A 44 4.35 5.07 6.66
CA ILE A 44 3.96 4.97 5.25
C ILE A 44 4.69 6.04 4.43
N ALA A 45 4.70 7.28 4.89
CA ALA A 45 5.33 8.40 4.19
C ALA A 45 6.86 8.26 4.08
N ALA A 46 7.50 7.62 5.06
CA ALA A 46 8.93 7.39 5.07
C ALA A 46 9.37 6.21 4.19
N TYR A 47 8.44 5.35 3.74
CA TYR A 47 8.81 4.15 2.99
C TYR A 47 9.16 4.46 1.53
N PRO A 48 10.36 4.06 1.04
CA PRO A 48 10.75 4.26 -0.35
C PRO A 48 9.80 3.51 -1.30
N GLY A 49 9.32 4.18 -2.32
CA GLY A 49 8.38 3.58 -3.29
C GLY A 49 6.90 3.75 -2.96
N VAL A 50 6.60 4.49 -1.89
CA VAL A 50 5.24 4.86 -1.50
C VAL A 50 5.09 6.38 -1.48
N ARG A 51 3.90 6.85 -1.82
CA ARG A 51 3.47 8.24 -1.70
C ARG A 51 2.19 8.32 -0.87
N LEU A 52 2.24 9.00 0.26
CA LEU A 52 1.05 9.24 1.08
C LEU A 52 0.24 10.40 0.51
N ILE A 53 -1.04 10.16 0.22
CA ILE A 53 -2.05 11.13 -0.21
C ILE A 53 -3.27 10.92 0.68
N ASP A 54 -3.36 11.66 1.76
CA ASP A 54 -4.38 11.45 2.80
C ASP A 54 -5.00 12.78 3.25
N ASP A 55 -5.54 13.54 2.30
CA ASP A 55 -6.18 14.83 2.56
C ASP A 55 -7.71 14.69 2.55
N TYR A 56 -8.28 14.58 3.76
CA TYR A 56 -9.72 14.45 3.93
C TYR A 56 -10.48 15.76 3.62
N GLN A 57 -9.89 16.90 3.90
CA GLN A 57 -10.54 18.21 3.70
C GLN A 57 -10.60 18.53 2.21
N GLY A 58 -9.49 18.36 1.50
CA GLY A 58 -9.41 18.54 0.06
C GLY A 58 -10.00 17.38 -0.74
N ARG A 59 -10.49 16.31 -0.08
CA ARG A 59 -10.98 15.07 -0.72
C ARG A 59 -9.99 14.47 -1.69
N ASN A 60 -8.70 14.60 -1.37
CA ASN A 60 -7.62 14.07 -2.20
C ASN A 60 -7.18 12.71 -1.66
N TYR A 61 -7.39 11.69 -2.46
CA TYR A 61 -7.04 10.29 -2.16
C TYR A 61 -6.69 9.56 -3.46
N PRO A 62 -5.88 8.50 -3.39
CA PRO A 62 -5.40 7.80 -4.58
C PRO A 62 -6.52 7.19 -5.41
N THR A 63 -6.44 7.37 -6.74
CA THR A 63 -7.30 6.68 -7.70
C THR A 63 -6.47 5.93 -8.75
N PRO A 64 -7.04 4.93 -9.44
CA PRO A 64 -6.37 4.25 -10.55
C PRO A 64 -5.92 5.20 -11.67
N LEU A 65 -6.66 6.28 -11.89
CA LEU A 65 -6.32 7.27 -12.91
C LEU A 65 -5.02 8.01 -12.55
N ASP A 66 -4.90 8.43 -11.29
CA ASP A 66 -3.73 9.18 -10.81
C ASP A 66 -2.45 8.34 -10.81
N THR A 67 -2.60 7.03 -10.54
CA THR A 67 -1.46 6.12 -10.39
C THR A 67 -1.06 5.40 -11.68
N SER A 68 -1.81 5.57 -12.75
CA SER A 68 -1.42 5.06 -14.07
C SER A 68 -0.12 5.72 -14.53
N ASP A 69 0.81 4.91 -15.03
CA ASP A 69 2.17 5.32 -15.44
C ASP A 69 3.06 5.86 -14.31
N GLN A 70 2.67 5.67 -13.04
CA GLN A 70 3.49 6.08 -11.88
C GLN A 70 4.30 4.91 -11.33
N ASP A 71 5.52 5.19 -10.87
CA ASP A 71 6.41 4.18 -10.28
C ASP A 71 6.15 3.94 -8.79
N LEU A 72 5.43 4.84 -8.13
CA LEU A 72 5.12 4.76 -6.71
C LEU A 72 3.74 4.15 -6.48
N VAL A 73 3.60 3.42 -5.39
CA VAL A 73 2.29 3.06 -4.84
C VAL A 73 1.77 4.25 -4.03
N TRP A 74 0.57 4.70 -4.33
CA TRP A 74 -0.05 5.79 -3.59
C TRP A 74 -0.98 5.22 -2.53
N VAL A 75 -0.84 5.72 -1.30
CA VAL A 75 -1.60 5.28 -0.12
C VAL A 75 -2.36 6.47 0.44
N GLY A 76 -3.58 6.23 0.87
CA GLY A 76 -4.41 7.23 1.52
C GLY A 76 -5.59 6.62 2.27
N ARG A 77 -6.49 7.47 2.77
CA ARG A 77 -7.65 7.07 3.57
C ARG A 77 -7.26 6.24 4.81
N VAL A 78 -6.13 6.60 5.41
CA VAL A 78 -5.61 5.93 6.62
C VAL A 78 -6.50 6.31 7.80
N ARG A 79 -7.18 5.34 8.38
CA ARG A 79 -8.16 5.55 9.44
C ARG A 79 -8.26 4.36 10.37
N ARG A 80 -8.82 4.58 11.56
CA ARG A 80 -9.23 3.48 12.42
C ARG A 80 -10.33 2.67 11.75
N ASP A 81 -10.29 1.37 11.93
CA ASP A 81 -11.42 0.52 11.59
C ASP A 81 -12.59 0.79 12.55
N LEU A 82 -13.83 0.71 12.05
CA LEU A 82 -15.01 1.01 12.87
C LEU A 82 -15.48 -0.18 13.68
N VAL A 83 -15.02 -1.38 13.35
CA VAL A 83 -15.41 -2.62 14.02
C VAL A 83 -14.32 -3.06 15.01
N ASP A 84 -13.07 -2.89 14.63
CA ASP A 84 -11.91 -3.21 15.46
C ASP A 84 -11.03 -1.96 15.67
N GLU A 85 -11.15 -1.33 16.83
CA GLU A 85 -10.41 -0.09 17.15
C GLU A 85 -8.88 -0.27 17.18
N ASP A 86 -8.38 -1.50 17.27
CA ASP A 86 -6.94 -1.79 17.19
C ASP A 86 -6.46 -1.92 15.74
N ALA A 87 -7.38 -2.08 14.79
CA ALA A 87 -7.05 -2.18 13.38
C ALA A 87 -7.00 -0.82 12.68
N ILE A 88 -6.19 -0.76 11.64
CA ILE A 88 -6.06 0.38 10.72
C ILE A 88 -6.53 -0.05 9.35
N THR A 89 -7.43 0.71 8.76
CA THR A 89 -7.86 0.53 7.38
C THR A 89 -7.24 1.62 6.52
N LEU A 90 -6.71 1.23 5.37
CA LEU A 90 -6.12 2.13 4.39
C LEU A 90 -6.51 1.73 2.96
N TRP A 91 -6.30 2.62 2.04
CA TRP A 91 -6.51 2.42 0.62
C TRP A 91 -5.23 2.67 -0.13
N CYS A 92 -4.89 1.81 -1.09
CA CYS A 92 -3.74 2.03 -1.95
C CYS A 92 -4.06 1.74 -3.42
N CYS A 93 -3.40 2.47 -4.30
CA CYS A 93 -3.43 2.30 -5.73
C CYS A 93 -2.00 2.25 -6.28
N GLY A 94 -1.79 1.47 -7.33
CA GLY A 94 -0.49 1.39 -7.98
C GLY A 94 -0.58 0.76 -9.36
N ASP A 95 0.30 1.20 -10.26
CA ASP A 95 0.40 0.67 -11.59
C ASP A 95 1.05 -0.72 -11.57
N GLN A 96 0.27 -1.76 -11.80
CA GLN A 96 0.72 -3.14 -11.73
C GLN A 96 1.74 -3.51 -12.81
N ILE A 97 1.78 -2.78 -13.92
CA ILE A 97 2.75 -3.01 -15.00
C ILE A 97 4.13 -2.49 -14.58
N ARG A 98 4.17 -1.45 -13.78
CA ARG A 98 5.40 -0.82 -13.27
C ARG A 98 5.77 -1.38 -11.89
N LYS A 99 5.07 -0.99 -10.86
CA LYS A 99 5.29 -1.47 -9.48
C LYS A 99 4.63 -2.84 -9.28
N GLY A 100 5.40 -3.81 -8.89
CA GLY A 100 4.98 -5.23 -8.82
C GLY A 100 5.38 -6.05 -10.04
N ALA A 101 5.86 -5.40 -11.13
CA ALA A 101 6.39 -6.06 -12.32
C ALA A 101 7.74 -5.46 -12.72
N ALA A 102 7.83 -4.75 -13.84
CA ALA A 102 9.10 -4.32 -14.42
C ALA A 102 9.93 -3.41 -13.49
N ALA A 103 9.33 -2.35 -12.94
CA ALA A 103 10.03 -1.44 -12.05
C ALA A 103 10.49 -2.12 -10.75
N ASN A 104 9.71 -3.05 -10.24
CA ASN A 104 10.06 -3.80 -9.03
C ASN A 104 11.27 -4.72 -9.27
N ALA A 105 11.32 -5.39 -10.41
CA ALA A 105 12.47 -6.22 -10.77
C ALA A 105 13.77 -5.39 -10.88
N VAL A 106 13.71 -4.21 -11.48
CA VAL A 106 14.84 -3.29 -11.57
C VAL A 106 15.27 -2.78 -10.19
N GLN A 107 14.32 -2.49 -9.29
CA GLN A 107 14.64 -2.08 -7.92
C GLN A 107 15.35 -3.19 -7.15
N ILE A 108 14.90 -4.43 -7.27
CA ILE A 108 15.56 -5.60 -6.65
C ILE A 108 16.99 -5.75 -7.20
N LEU A 109 17.16 -5.66 -8.50
CA LEU A 109 18.48 -5.74 -9.14
C LEU A 109 19.43 -4.66 -8.61
N ARG A 110 18.97 -3.42 -8.48
CA ARG A 110 19.76 -2.32 -7.92
C ARG A 110 20.19 -2.59 -6.48
N LEU A 111 19.26 -3.05 -5.63
CA LEU A 111 19.58 -3.39 -4.24
C LEU A 111 20.64 -4.50 -4.15
N LEU A 112 20.56 -5.51 -5.00
CA LEU A 112 21.56 -6.58 -5.05
C LEU A 112 22.92 -6.07 -5.55
N ALA A 113 22.95 -5.22 -6.57
CA ALA A 113 24.14 -4.64 -7.13
C ALA A 113 24.85 -3.68 -6.15
N GLU A 114 24.09 -2.96 -5.33
CA GLU A 114 24.61 -2.05 -4.30
C GLU A 114 25.04 -2.77 -3.01
N GLY A 115 24.87 -4.10 -2.94
CA GLY A 115 25.20 -4.91 -1.77
C GLY A 115 24.35 -4.63 -0.52
N LYS A 116 23.24 -3.95 -0.68
CA LYS A 116 22.27 -3.71 0.40
C LYS A 116 21.38 -4.94 0.54
N LYS A 117 21.54 -5.62 1.66
CA LYS A 117 20.69 -6.76 2.07
C LYS A 117 19.44 -6.26 2.78
#